data_30b2c24180773523edb8c2d0982b3d7c
#
_entry.id   30b2c24180773523edb8c2d0982b3d7c
#
_cell.length_a   1.000
_cell.length_b   1.000
_cell.length_c   1.000
_cell.angle_alpha   90.00
_cell.angle_beta   90.00
_cell.angle_gamma   90.00
#
_symmetry.space_group_name_H-M   'P 1'
#
loop_
_entity.id
_entity.type
_entity.pdbx_description
1 polymer ?
#
loop_
_entity_poly.entity_id
_entity_poly.type
_entity_poly.pdbx_seq_one_letter_code
_entity_poly.pdbx_strand_id
1 'polypeptide(L)'
;MTNKELFYFTGKCLSLDDHPEFGQEIVRLCKSELIDWQRFVELCNGHLILPLVCLKFRSYDLLRHLPEELATHLKDIFELNYHRNEQILQQLDAITRTLNKHGVEPLFLKGAANLLDGLYSNIGERILSDIDFLVQEKDYLLSAELLENEGYAMVEPFSGDIATEKHYPRLYHPDYISIVEIHRLPVKKDYQHWFNTGLIEAEKKPVGSLSGCYVPSDNHKIVHNFIHSQLANEGYLYGTVSFRDLYDLYLLSKRTDLSRTVEHIKSKQKVVAYFAFARLTLGLDDTFYPHRNFNFRVLTKKHSLNHQSRFFYTAFRSAIFISKRIFGGYVFQFLKSLYSKEMRRSIVRRLRNPRWYKDHFNFYKRFFSN
;
A
#
# COMPACT_ATOMS: atom_id res chain seq x y z
N MET A 1 3.37 -25.17 -11.89
CA MET A 1 2.77 -23.87 -12.30
C MET A 1 3.83 -22.83 -12.58
N THR A 2 3.62 -21.97 -13.60
CA THR A 2 4.43 -20.76 -13.83
C THR A 2 4.11 -19.68 -12.77
N ASN A 3 4.97 -18.67 -12.60
CA ASN A 3 4.69 -17.55 -11.68
C ASN A 3 3.38 -16.82 -12.00
N LYS A 4 3.04 -16.69 -13.28
CA LYS A 4 1.79 -16.08 -13.71
C LYS A 4 0.58 -16.93 -13.32
N GLU A 5 0.62 -18.22 -13.55
CA GLU A 5 -0.46 -19.14 -13.16
C GLU A 5 -0.64 -19.17 -11.65
N LEU A 6 0.47 -19.17 -10.90
CA LEU A 6 0.47 -19.13 -9.44
C LEU A 6 -0.17 -17.83 -8.92
N PHE A 7 0.10 -16.69 -9.58
CA PHE A 7 -0.53 -15.42 -9.22
C PHE A 7 -2.06 -15.48 -9.40
N TYR A 8 -2.57 -15.94 -10.53
CA TYR A 8 -4.02 -16.07 -10.73
C TYR A 8 -4.66 -17.14 -9.86
N PHE A 9 -3.96 -18.24 -9.60
CA PHE A 9 -4.39 -19.23 -8.61
C PHE A 9 -4.58 -18.59 -7.23
N THR A 10 -3.61 -17.78 -6.79
CA THR A 10 -3.71 -17.03 -5.52
C THR A 10 -4.92 -16.10 -5.53
N GLY A 11 -5.18 -15.39 -6.62
CA GLY A 11 -6.38 -14.55 -6.75
C GLY A 11 -7.68 -15.34 -6.56
N LYS A 12 -7.81 -16.53 -7.16
CA LYS A 12 -8.96 -17.41 -6.95
C LYS A 12 -9.11 -17.85 -5.49
N CYS A 13 -7.99 -18.11 -4.79
CA CYS A 13 -8.03 -18.43 -3.38
C CYS A 13 -8.61 -17.29 -2.52
N LEU A 14 -8.38 -16.03 -2.92
CA LEU A 14 -8.85 -14.86 -2.17
C LEU A 14 -10.31 -14.48 -2.47
N SER A 15 -10.86 -14.91 -3.61
CA SER A 15 -12.22 -14.56 -4.07
C SER A 15 -13.27 -15.66 -3.81
N LEU A 16 -12.97 -16.63 -2.97
CA LEU A 16 -13.84 -17.76 -2.67
C LEU A 16 -15.22 -17.36 -2.12
N ASP A 17 -15.33 -16.21 -1.45
CA ASP A 17 -16.62 -15.75 -0.90
C ASP A 17 -17.64 -15.43 -2.00
N ASP A 18 -17.20 -14.92 -3.15
CA ASP A 18 -18.06 -14.61 -4.28
C ASP A 18 -18.02 -15.70 -5.36
N HIS A 19 -16.97 -16.53 -5.34
CA HIS A 19 -16.70 -17.59 -6.31
C HIS A 19 -16.42 -18.93 -5.65
N PRO A 20 -17.42 -19.49 -4.90
CA PRO A 20 -17.25 -20.78 -4.18
C PRO A 20 -16.96 -21.94 -5.14
N GLU A 21 -17.32 -21.83 -6.42
CA GLU A 21 -17.00 -22.79 -7.48
C GLU A 21 -15.48 -22.99 -7.66
N PHE A 22 -14.65 -22.00 -7.35
CA PHE A 22 -13.19 -22.15 -7.38
C PHE A 22 -12.67 -23.16 -6.35
N GLY A 23 -13.44 -23.43 -5.29
CA GLY A 23 -13.06 -24.41 -4.27
C GLY A 23 -12.76 -25.78 -4.84
N GLN A 24 -13.57 -26.28 -5.77
CA GLN A 24 -13.34 -27.58 -6.43
C GLN A 24 -12.06 -27.59 -7.29
N GLU A 25 -11.80 -26.50 -8.03
CA GLU A 25 -10.58 -26.36 -8.80
C GLU A 25 -9.35 -26.31 -7.87
N ILE A 26 -9.42 -25.54 -6.77
CA ILE A 26 -8.34 -25.45 -5.79
C ILE A 26 -8.04 -26.81 -5.19
N VAL A 27 -9.06 -27.58 -4.74
CA VAL A 27 -8.88 -28.93 -4.22
C VAL A 27 -8.19 -29.85 -5.23
N ARG A 28 -8.63 -29.80 -6.49
CA ARG A 28 -7.99 -30.60 -7.57
C ARG A 28 -6.52 -30.23 -7.75
N LEU A 29 -6.21 -28.93 -7.73
CA LEU A 29 -4.82 -28.45 -7.87
C LEU A 29 -3.98 -28.78 -6.65
N CYS A 30 -4.52 -28.70 -5.42
CA CYS A 30 -3.83 -29.12 -4.19
C CYS A 30 -3.45 -30.60 -4.20
N LYS A 31 -4.30 -31.44 -4.80
CA LYS A 31 -4.04 -32.90 -4.93
C LYS A 31 -3.11 -33.25 -6.08
N SER A 32 -2.88 -32.33 -7.01
CA SER A 32 -1.95 -32.48 -8.10
C SER A 32 -0.58 -31.93 -7.66
N GLU A 33 0.50 -32.55 -7.94
CA GLU A 33 1.86 -32.03 -7.63
C GLU A 33 2.27 -30.80 -8.48
N LEU A 34 1.27 -30.05 -9.00
CA LEU A 34 1.52 -28.91 -9.90
C LEU A 34 1.87 -27.62 -9.15
N ILE A 35 1.51 -27.51 -7.85
CA ILE A 35 1.76 -26.32 -7.05
C ILE A 35 3.10 -26.48 -6.34
N ASP A 36 4.01 -25.54 -6.61
CA ASP A 36 5.20 -25.34 -5.80
C ASP A 36 4.83 -24.50 -4.57
N TRP A 37 4.64 -25.18 -3.44
CA TRP A 37 4.18 -24.57 -2.20
C TRP A 37 5.16 -23.57 -1.61
N GLN A 38 6.46 -23.77 -1.80
CA GLN A 38 7.46 -22.79 -1.37
C GLN A 38 7.27 -21.47 -2.12
N ARG A 39 7.16 -21.55 -3.45
CA ARG A 39 6.91 -20.33 -4.27
C ARG A 39 5.56 -19.70 -3.98
N PHE A 40 4.55 -20.49 -3.64
CA PHE A 40 3.26 -19.97 -3.20
C PHE A 40 3.38 -19.16 -1.90
N VAL A 41 4.09 -19.71 -0.91
CA VAL A 41 4.35 -19.00 0.37
C VAL A 41 5.18 -17.72 0.12
N GLU A 42 6.24 -17.80 -0.69
CA GLU A 42 7.05 -16.63 -1.05
C GLU A 42 6.20 -15.53 -1.73
N LEU A 43 5.31 -15.90 -2.66
CA LEU A 43 4.39 -14.98 -3.31
C LEU A 43 3.44 -14.35 -2.28
N CYS A 44 2.76 -15.16 -1.47
CA CYS A 44 1.81 -14.68 -0.48
C CYS A 44 2.47 -13.79 0.59
N ASN A 45 3.69 -14.16 1.03
CA ASN A 45 4.47 -13.37 1.97
C ASN A 45 4.89 -12.01 1.35
N GLY A 46 5.38 -12.01 0.11
CA GLY A 46 5.72 -10.77 -0.61
C GLY A 46 4.53 -9.82 -0.81
N HIS A 47 3.32 -10.36 -0.82
CA HIS A 47 2.08 -9.60 -0.90
C HIS A 47 1.39 -9.36 0.46
N LEU A 48 1.97 -9.85 1.56
CA LEU A 48 1.46 -9.73 2.93
C LEU A 48 0.03 -10.28 3.10
N ILE A 49 -0.25 -11.48 2.54
CA ILE A 49 -1.58 -12.08 2.52
C ILE A 49 -1.64 -13.51 3.09
N LEU A 50 -0.56 -14.01 3.71
CA LEU A 50 -0.59 -15.36 4.31
C LEU A 50 -1.73 -15.55 5.32
N PRO A 51 -2.01 -14.61 6.26
CA PRO A 51 -3.14 -14.75 7.17
C PRO A 51 -4.49 -14.77 6.44
N LEU A 52 -4.65 -13.95 5.39
CA LEU A 52 -5.86 -13.93 4.58
C LEU A 52 -6.07 -15.29 3.87
N VAL A 53 -5.03 -15.86 3.28
CA VAL A 53 -5.08 -17.21 2.67
C VAL A 53 -5.47 -18.26 3.70
N CYS A 54 -4.89 -18.21 4.91
CA CYS A 54 -5.27 -19.09 6.00
C CYS A 54 -6.77 -19.00 6.32
N LEU A 55 -7.28 -17.77 6.49
CA LEU A 55 -8.70 -17.54 6.79
C LEU A 55 -9.60 -18.13 5.70
N LYS A 56 -9.31 -17.84 4.41
CA LYS A 56 -10.07 -18.39 3.29
C LYS A 56 -10.03 -19.91 3.26
N PHE A 57 -8.86 -20.50 3.39
CA PHE A 57 -8.72 -21.95 3.35
C PHE A 57 -9.40 -22.63 4.54
N ARG A 58 -9.40 -21.99 5.73
CA ARG A 58 -10.14 -22.47 6.89
C ARG A 58 -11.65 -22.41 6.67
N SER A 59 -12.17 -21.29 6.15
CA SER A 59 -13.61 -21.08 5.93
C SER A 59 -14.21 -22.03 4.90
N TYR A 60 -13.41 -22.49 3.94
CA TYR A 60 -13.85 -23.41 2.88
C TYR A 60 -13.31 -24.84 3.04
N ASP A 61 -12.81 -25.19 4.24
CA ASP A 61 -12.30 -26.53 4.59
C ASP A 61 -11.18 -27.03 3.64
N LEU A 62 -10.38 -26.11 3.14
CA LEU A 62 -9.30 -26.40 2.19
C LEU A 62 -7.96 -26.71 2.87
N LEU A 63 -7.76 -26.34 4.14
CA LEU A 63 -6.52 -26.59 4.88
C LEU A 63 -6.14 -28.07 4.91
N ARG A 64 -7.12 -28.97 4.97
CA ARG A 64 -6.90 -30.44 4.98
C ARG A 64 -6.30 -31.00 3.69
N HIS A 65 -6.29 -30.21 2.61
CA HIS A 65 -5.75 -30.59 1.31
C HIS A 65 -4.33 -30.07 1.07
N LEU A 66 -3.77 -29.32 2.04
CA LEU A 66 -2.40 -28.82 2.01
C LEU A 66 -1.44 -29.82 2.67
N PRO A 67 -0.13 -29.74 2.37
CA PRO A 67 0.89 -30.36 3.22
C PRO A 67 0.72 -29.91 4.68
N GLU A 68 0.87 -30.85 5.62
CA GLU A 68 0.62 -30.60 7.04
C GLU A 68 1.45 -29.46 7.60
N GLU A 69 2.74 -29.39 7.25
CA GLU A 69 3.65 -28.31 7.64
C GLU A 69 3.15 -26.94 7.16
N LEU A 70 2.65 -26.87 5.91
CA LEU A 70 2.11 -25.63 5.37
C LEU A 70 0.81 -25.23 6.07
N ALA A 71 -0.08 -26.17 6.31
CA ALA A 71 -1.34 -25.90 7.01
C ALA A 71 -1.09 -25.40 8.44
N THR A 72 -0.11 -25.97 9.14
CA THR A 72 0.32 -25.52 10.47
C THR A 72 0.92 -24.12 10.40
N HIS A 73 1.88 -23.90 9.50
CA HIS A 73 2.51 -22.57 9.30
C HIS A 73 1.47 -21.47 9.01
N LEU A 74 0.49 -21.71 8.15
CA LEU A 74 -0.57 -20.74 7.86
C LEU A 74 -1.40 -20.41 9.10
N LYS A 75 -1.75 -21.41 9.92
CA LYS A 75 -2.47 -21.19 11.19
C LYS A 75 -1.66 -20.33 12.15
N ASP A 76 -0.39 -20.67 12.34
CA ASP A 76 0.51 -19.93 13.25
C ASP A 76 0.64 -18.45 12.83
N ILE A 77 0.87 -18.18 11.54
CA ILE A 77 0.95 -16.81 11.01
C ILE A 77 -0.38 -16.06 11.17
N PHE A 78 -1.53 -16.75 11.00
CA PHE A 78 -2.82 -16.13 11.23
C PHE A 78 -3.01 -15.72 12.69
N GLU A 79 -2.76 -16.62 13.65
CA GLU A 79 -2.89 -16.33 15.07
C GLU A 79 -1.91 -15.23 15.52
N LEU A 80 -0.66 -15.28 15.08
CA LEU A 80 0.31 -14.22 15.35
C LEU A 80 -0.18 -12.85 14.84
N ASN A 81 -0.73 -12.79 13.62
CA ASN A 81 -1.26 -11.54 13.07
C ASN A 81 -2.55 -11.09 13.75
N TYR A 82 -3.38 -12.02 14.20
CA TYR A 82 -4.57 -11.71 14.99
C TYR A 82 -4.19 -10.99 16.28
N HIS A 83 -3.29 -11.58 17.09
CA HIS A 83 -2.84 -10.97 18.34
C HIS A 83 -2.07 -9.65 18.09
N ARG A 84 -1.30 -9.58 17.01
CA ARG A 84 -0.66 -8.33 16.61
C ARG A 84 -1.67 -7.22 16.34
N ASN A 85 -2.75 -7.51 15.65
CA ASN A 85 -3.79 -6.52 15.35
C ASN A 85 -4.62 -6.15 16.59
N GLU A 86 -4.80 -7.04 17.57
CA GLU A 86 -5.35 -6.68 18.89
C GLU A 86 -4.49 -5.62 19.58
N GLN A 87 -3.16 -5.79 19.58
CA GLN A 87 -2.22 -4.80 20.13
C GLN A 87 -2.23 -3.49 19.34
N ILE A 88 -2.37 -3.54 18.01
CA ILE A 88 -2.52 -2.34 17.18
C ILE A 88 -3.81 -1.59 17.55
N LEU A 89 -4.93 -2.27 17.77
CA LEU A 89 -6.19 -1.64 18.21
C LEU A 89 -6.03 -0.94 19.58
N GLN A 90 -5.30 -1.55 20.51
CA GLN A 90 -4.95 -0.91 21.78
C GLN A 90 -4.08 0.34 21.58
N GLN A 91 -3.10 0.29 20.67
CA GLN A 91 -2.25 1.44 20.34
C GLN A 91 -3.07 2.56 19.68
N LEU A 92 -4.01 2.25 18.78
CA LEU A 92 -4.92 3.22 18.17
C LEU A 92 -5.79 3.92 19.20
N ASP A 93 -6.31 3.19 20.20
CA ASP A 93 -7.05 3.75 21.32
C ASP A 93 -6.18 4.70 22.16
N ALA A 94 -4.95 4.29 22.52
CA ALA A 94 -4.03 5.10 23.28
C ALA A 94 -3.68 6.42 22.55
N ILE A 95 -3.33 6.35 21.26
CA ILE A 95 -3.06 7.53 20.42
C ILE A 95 -4.28 8.47 20.41
N THR A 96 -5.47 7.91 20.18
CA THR A 96 -6.72 8.68 20.13
C THR A 96 -6.98 9.42 21.45
N ARG A 97 -6.84 8.73 22.59
CA ARG A 97 -7.04 9.35 23.91
C ARG A 97 -6.02 10.44 24.20
N THR A 98 -4.75 10.23 23.86
CA THR A 98 -3.70 11.24 24.06
C THR A 98 -4.00 12.51 23.28
N LEU A 99 -4.33 12.38 21.99
CA LEU A 99 -4.64 13.51 21.13
C LEU A 99 -5.92 14.23 21.54
N ASN A 100 -6.98 13.49 21.89
CA ASN A 100 -8.27 14.06 22.29
C ASN A 100 -8.21 14.88 23.58
N LYS A 101 -7.36 14.55 24.54
CA LYS A 101 -7.12 15.38 25.75
C LYS A 101 -6.71 16.81 25.41
N HIS A 102 -6.16 17.01 24.22
CA HIS A 102 -5.68 18.30 23.71
C HIS A 102 -6.54 18.86 22.57
N GLY A 103 -7.74 18.29 22.35
CA GLY A 103 -8.68 18.73 21.32
C GLY A 103 -8.29 18.38 19.90
N VAL A 104 -7.35 17.43 19.70
CA VAL A 104 -6.95 16.92 18.39
C VAL A 104 -7.67 15.61 18.10
N GLU A 105 -8.41 15.57 16.99
CA GLU A 105 -9.13 14.36 16.54
C GLU A 105 -8.39 13.72 15.38
N PRO A 106 -7.77 12.54 15.55
CA PRO A 106 -7.06 11.85 14.46
C PRO A 106 -8.03 11.27 13.44
N LEU A 107 -7.68 11.39 12.15
CA LEU A 107 -8.35 10.73 11.05
C LEU A 107 -7.43 9.60 10.56
N PHE A 108 -7.71 8.36 10.95
CA PHE A 108 -6.90 7.22 10.56
C PHE A 108 -7.00 6.94 9.07
N LEU A 109 -5.90 6.45 8.46
CA LEU A 109 -5.79 6.24 7.02
C LEU A 109 -5.45 4.78 6.72
N LYS A 110 -5.59 4.38 5.46
CA LYS A 110 -5.13 3.10 4.91
C LYS A 110 -5.60 1.87 5.72
N GLY A 111 -4.69 0.96 6.07
CA GLY A 111 -4.99 -0.26 6.80
C GLY A 111 -5.58 -0.04 8.19
N ALA A 112 -5.11 0.97 8.92
CA ALA A 112 -5.64 1.33 10.23
C ALA A 112 -7.11 1.79 10.14
N ALA A 113 -7.45 2.63 9.14
CA ALA A 113 -8.83 3.04 8.89
C ALA A 113 -9.74 1.86 8.54
N ASN A 114 -9.24 0.94 7.70
CA ASN A 114 -9.99 -0.24 7.29
C ASN A 114 -10.24 -1.21 8.45
N LEU A 115 -9.25 -1.35 9.36
CA LEU A 115 -9.38 -2.17 10.56
C LEU A 115 -10.42 -1.58 11.52
N LEU A 116 -10.35 -0.28 11.79
CA LEU A 116 -11.23 0.42 12.73
C LEU A 116 -12.70 0.43 12.29
N ASP A 117 -12.97 0.54 11.00
CA ASP A 117 -14.36 0.60 10.50
C ASP A 117 -14.92 -0.78 10.12
N GLY A 118 -14.23 -1.85 10.49
CA GLY A 118 -14.71 -3.22 10.29
C GLY A 118 -14.84 -3.60 8.81
N LEU A 119 -13.88 -3.18 7.97
CA LEU A 119 -13.85 -3.62 6.57
C LEU A 119 -13.59 -5.12 6.47
N TYR A 120 -12.79 -5.66 7.37
CA TYR A 120 -12.39 -7.07 7.39
C TYR A 120 -13.34 -7.92 8.22
N SER A 121 -13.63 -9.14 7.76
CA SER A 121 -14.47 -10.10 8.47
C SER A 121 -13.81 -10.60 9.77
N ASN A 122 -12.48 -10.58 9.79
CA ASN A 122 -11.67 -10.96 10.95
C ASN A 122 -10.43 -10.04 11.02
N ILE A 123 -10.11 -9.57 12.22
CA ILE A 123 -8.96 -8.68 12.42
C ILE A 123 -7.63 -9.32 12.04
N GLY A 124 -7.52 -10.65 12.12
CA GLY A 124 -6.32 -11.42 11.78
C GLY A 124 -6.04 -11.50 10.28
N GLU A 125 -6.98 -11.15 9.38
CA GLU A 125 -6.79 -11.37 7.95
C GLU A 125 -5.86 -10.37 7.27
N ARG A 126 -5.67 -9.19 7.84
CA ARG A 126 -4.91 -8.10 7.21
C ARG A 126 -3.62 -7.76 7.98
N ILE A 127 -2.47 -7.92 7.35
CA ILE A 127 -1.19 -7.48 7.93
C ILE A 127 -1.07 -5.95 7.78
N LEU A 128 -0.99 -5.24 8.91
CA LEU A 128 -0.70 -3.82 8.97
C LEU A 128 0.81 -3.61 9.18
N SER A 129 1.43 -2.72 8.41
CA SER A 129 2.85 -2.37 8.56
C SER A 129 3.06 -1.22 9.55
N ASP A 130 2.15 -0.25 9.53
CA ASP A 130 2.23 1.03 10.22
C ASP A 130 0.83 1.55 10.57
N ILE A 131 0.78 2.52 11.45
CA ILE A 131 -0.39 3.31 11.78
C ILE A 131 -0.23 4.67 11.14
N ASP A 132 -1.03 4.93 10.11
CA ASP A 132 -1.10 6.24 9.47
C ASP A 132 -2.31 7.00 9.97
N PHE A 133 -2.15 8.25 10.39
CA PHE A 133 -3.28 9.15 10.66
C PHE A 133 -3.01 10.56 10.18
N LEU A 134 -4.07 11.22 9.74
CA LEU A 134 -4.10 12.60 9.27
C LEU A 134 -4.61 13.50 10.39
N VAL A 135 -4.01 14.67 10.54
CA VAL A 135 -4.48 15.74 11.40
C VAL A 135 -4.56 17.04 10.59
N GLN A 136 -5.26 18.03 11.12
CA GLN A 136 -5.24 19.38 10.53
C GLN A 136 -3.83 19.97 10.59
N GLU A 137 -3.49 20.79 9.63
CA GLU A 137 -2.13 21.36 9.53
C GLU A 137 -1.67 22.10 10.80
N LYS A 138 -2.61 22.79 11.47
CA LYS A 138 -2.34 23.48 12.74
C LYS A 138 -1.97 22.53 13.90
N ASP A 139 -2.47 21.30 13.87
CA ASP A 139 -2.29 20.29 14.92
C ASP A 139 -1.13 19.32 14.63
N TYR A 140 -0.47 19.47 13.49
CA TYR A 140 0.54 18.53 13.01
C TYR A 140 1.75 18.39 13.94
N LEU A 141 2.40 19.52 14.27
CA LEU A 141 3.56 19.51 15.18
C LEU A 141 3.15 19.24 16.62
N LEU A 142 2.00 19.75 17.06
CA LEU A 142 1.43 19.47 18.38
C LEU A 142 1.21 17.96 18.55
N SER A 143 0.66 17.27 17.55
CA SER A 143 0.43 15.83 17.60
C SER A 143 1.72 15.04 17.78
N ALA A 144 2.82 15.46 17.14
CA ALA A 144 4.12 14.84 17.31
C ALA A 144 4.67 15.06 18.72
N GLU A 145 4.63 16.31 19.22
CA GLU A 145 5.05 16.65 20.58
C GLU A 145 4.28 15.85 21.64
N LEU A 146 2.96 15.72 21.48
CA LEU A 146 2.13 14.96 22.41
C LEU A 146 2.52 13.48 22.44
N LEU A 147 2.77 12.86 21.29
CA LEU A 147 3.21 11.48 21.25
C LEU A 147 4.64 11.32 21.80
N GLU A 148 5.54 12.25 21.51
CA GLU A 148 6.90 12.22 22.08
C GLU A 148 6.88 12.34 23.61
N ASN A 149 5.98 13.15 24.19
CA ASN A 149 5.77 13.24 25.64
C ASN A 149 5.22 11.94 26.25
N GLU A 150 4.50 11.13 25.48
CA GLU A 150 4.04 9.78 25.87
C GLU A 150 5.12 8.68 25.65
N GLY A 151 6.32 9.04 25.21
CA GLY A 151 7.44 8.11 25.05
C GLY A 151 7.70 7.62 23.61
N TYR A 152 7.01 8.15 22.63
CA TYR A 152 7.36 7.89 21.23
C TYR A 152 8.66 8.59 20.86
N ALA A 153 9.47 7.95 20.02
CA ALA A 153 10.74 8.49 19.52
C ALA A 153 10.87 8.27 18.00
N MET A 154 11.63 9.12 17.34
CA MET A 154 11.92 8.95 15.92
C MET A 154 12.67 7.66 15.66
N VAL A 155 12.24 6.87 14.65
CA VAL A 155 12.93 5.65 14.21
C VAL A 155 14.35 5.95 13.70
N GLU A 156 14.50 7.06 12.97
CA GLU A 156 15.76 7.53 12.41
C GLU A 156 15.89 9.05 12.57
N PRO A 157 17.11 9.58 12.82
CA PRO A 157 17.32 11.03 12.83
C PRO A 157 16.90 11.68 11.51
N PHE A 158 16.18 12.78 11.59
CA PHE A 158 15.72 13.53 10.44
C PHE A 158 16.42 14.90 10.36
N SER A 159 16.95 15.25 9.18
CA SER A 159 17.70 16.49 8.95
C SER A 159 17.00 17.49 8.02
N GLY A 160 15.75 17.19 7.62
CA GLY A 160 14.93 18.05 6.75
C GLY A 160 14.11 19.08 7.52
N ASP A 161 13.31 19.85 6.80
CA ASP A 161 12.31 20.75 7.38
C ASP A 161 10.98 20.01 7.58
N ILE A 162 10.78 19.53 8.80
CA ILE A 162 9.61 18.74 9.21
C ILE A 162 8.29 19.45 8.88
N ALA A 163 8.24 20.78 9.02
CA ALA A 163 7.02 21.55 8.78
C ALA A 163 6.54 21.51 7.32
N THR A 164 7.42 21.17 6.37
CA THR A 164 7.10 21.11 4.93
C THR A 164 6.88 19.70 4.40
N GLU A 165 7.19 18.68 5.21
CA GLU A 165 7.03 17.27 4.81
C GLU A 165 5.56 16.85 4.75
N LYS A 166 5.28 15.79 3.99
CA LYS A 166 3.94 15.19 3.88
C LYS A 166 3.48 14.60 5.23
N HIS A 167 4.40 13.94 5.93
CA HIS A 167 4.20 13.31 7.24
C HIS A 167 5.41 13.56 8.12
N TYR A 168 5.21 13.46 9.43
CA TYR A 168 6.25 13.50 10.44
C TYR A 168 7.21 12.31 10.25
N PRO A 169 8.48 12.41 10.63
CA PRO A 169 9.36 11.26 10.72
C PRO A 169 8.70 10.14 11.51
N ARG A 170 8.90 8.90 11.05
CA ARG A 170 8.27 7.74 11.68
C ARG A 170 8.61 7.64 13.15
N LEU A 171 7.59 7.41 13.96
CA LEU A 171 7.71 7.28 15.40
C LEU A 171 7.54 5.82 15.83
N TYR A 172 8.32 5.38 16.80
CA TYR A 172 8.16 4.10 17.50
C TYR A 172 8.01 4.32 19.00
N HIS A 173 7.39 3.38 19.68
CA HIS A 173 7.32 3.33 21.14
C HIS A 173 7.71 1.94 21.63
N PRO A 174 8.52 1.79 22.70
CA PRO A 174 9.02 0.48 23.15
C PRO A 174 7.90 -0.48 23.58
N ASP A 175 6.79 0.02 24.13
CA ASP A 175 5.69 -0.81 24.63
C ASP A 175 4.61 -1.07 23.57
N TYR A 176 4.71 -0.48 22.36
CA TYR A 176 3.77 -0.69 21.27
C TYR A 176 4.41 -1.33 20.05
N ILE A 177 3.59 -2.11 19.33
CA ILE A 177 4.10 -2.96 18.27
C ILE A 177 4.22 -2.27 16.90
N SER A 178 3.49 -1.18 16.67
CA SER A 178 3.42 -0.54 15.36
C SER A 178 4.14 0.80 15.32
N ILE A 179 4.80 1.05 14.19
CA ILE A 179 5.34 2.36 13.84
C ILE A 179 4.18 3.30 13.49
N VAL A 180 4.33 4.58 13.83
CA VAL A 180 3.31 5.63 13.62
C VAL A 180 3.80 6.66 12.63
N GLU A 181 2.96 7.01 11.65
CA GLU A 181 3.16 8.12 10.72
C GLU A 181 2.06 9.18 10.88
N ILE A 182 2.42 10.35 11.40
CA ILE A 182 1.52 11.50 11.53
C ILE A 182 1.51 12.24 10.20
N HIS A 183 0.38 12.32 9.52
CA HIS A 183 0.24 12.96 8.22
C HIS A 183 -0.34 14.37 8.35
N ARG A 184 0.27 15.32 7.65
CA ARG A 184 -0.28 16.65 7.36
C ARG A 184 -1.03 16.65 6.03
N LEU A 185 -0.57 15.83 5.10
CA LEU A 185 -1.15 15.67 3.76
C LEU A 185 -1.48 14.20 3.50
N PRO A 186 -2.68 13.87 3.00
CA PRO A 186 -3.08 12.48 2.77
C PRO A 186 -2.25 11.83 1.65
N VAL A 187 -1.82 12.61 0.66
CA VAL A 187 -1.02 12.15 -0.49
C VAL A 187 0.11 13.13 -0.81
N LYS A 188 1.03 12.76 -1.69
CA LYS A 188 2.12 13.64 -2.16
C LYS A 188 1.54 14.92 -2.80
N LYS A 189 2.32 16.02 -2.78
CA LYS A 189 1.92 17.35 -3.32
C LYS A 189 1.38 17.27 -4.75
N ASP A 190 1.90 16.38 -5.59
CA ASP A 190 1.49 16.20 -6.99
C ASP A 190 0.00 15.80 -7.14
N TYR A 191 -0.60 15.22 -6.11
CA TYR A 191 -1.99 14.74 -6.13
C TYR A 191 -2.94 15.59 -5.29
N GLN A 192 -2.42 16.58 -4.52
CA GLN A 192 -3.21 17.45 -3.62
C GLN A 192 -4.29 18.27 -4.35
N HIS A 193 -4.05 18.61 -5.63
CA HIS A 193 -4.99 19.41 -6.42
C HIS A 193 -6.33 18.71 -6.72
N TRP A 194 -6.44 17.40 -6.45
CA TRP A 194 -7.67 16.64 -6.64
C TRP A 194 -7.98 15.63 -5.52
N PHE A 195 -7.05 15.43 -4.57
CA PHE A 195 -7.28 14.63 -3.37
C PHE A 195 -6.52 15.25 -2.21
N ASN A 196 -7.18 16.03 -1.38
CA ASN A 196 -6.59 16.82 -0.31
C ASN A 196 -7.31 16.63 1.02
N THR A 197 -6.74 17.19 2.07
CA THR A 197 -7.28 17.10 3.45
C THR A 197 -8.70 17.62 3.54
N GLY A 198 -9.03 18.73 2.90
CA GLY A 198 -10.38 19.32 2.95
C GLY A 198 -11.46 18.40 2.38
N LEU A 199 -11.16 17.68 1.28
CA LEU A 199 -12.09 16.71 0.70
C LEU A 199 -12.34 15.53 1.66
N ILE A 200 -11.29 15.02 2.28
CA ILE A 200 -11.42 13.89 3.22
C ILE A 200 -12.17 14.29 4.48
N GLU A 201 -11.87 15.47 5.03
CA GLU A 201 -12.53 16.03 6.20
C GLU A 201 -14.04 16.24 5.98
N ALA A 202 -14.43 16.68 4.77
CA ALA A 202 -15.84 16.92 4.44
C ALA A 202 -16.71 15.65 4.48
N GLU A 203 -16.12 14.47 4.27
CA GLU A 203 -16.82 13.19 4.21
C GLU A 203 -16.26 12.15 5.19
N LYS A 204 -15.54 12.61 6.23
CA LYS A 204 -15.03 11.71 7.27
C LYS A 204 -16.18 11.06 8.04
N LYS A 205 -15.97 9.83 8.45
CA LYS A 205 -16.93 9.05 9.23
C LYS A 205 -16.38 8.84 10.64
N PRO A 206 -17.21 9.02 11.70
CA PRO A 206 -16.80 8.63 13.05
C PRO A 206 -16.65 7.11 13.14
N VAL A 207 -15.72 6.65 13.96
CA VAL A 207 -15.53 5.24 14.25
C VAL A 207 -16.47 4.81 15.38
N GLY A 208 -17.33 3.80 15.12
CA GLY A 208 -18.30 3.36 16.11
C GLY A 208 -17.69 2.64 17.31
N SER A 209 -16.57 1.93 17.11
CA SER A 209 -15.85 1.17 18.15
C SER A 209 -14.87 2.02 18.97
N LEU A 210 -14.52 3.22 18.51
CA LEU A 210 -13.54 4.09 19.14
C LEU A 210 -13.97 5.56 18.97
N SER A 211 -14.49 6.17 20.02
CA SER A 211 -14.95 7.56 19.98
C SER A 211 -13.78 8.56 19.88
N GLY A 212 -14.02 9.70 19.25
CA GLY A 212 -13.04 10.79 19.14
C GLY A 212 -12.00 10.58 18.02
N CYS A 213 -12.21 9.63 17.12
CA CYS A 213 -11.43 9.50 15.91
C CYS A 213 -12.32 9.24 14.68
N TYR A 214 -11.73 9.41 13.51
CA TYR A 214 -12.43 9.33 12.23
C TYR A 214 -11.68 8.45 11.24
N VAL A 215 -12.41 8.05 10.19
CA VAL A 215 -11.88 7.39 9.00
C VAL A 215 -12.43 8.06 7.75
N PRO A 216 -11.76 7.98 6.60
CA PRO A 216 -12.30 8.48 5.33
C PRO A 216 -13.57 7.73 4.91
N SER A 217 -14.41 8.35 4.08
CA SER A 217 -15.49 7.63 3.39
C SER A 217 -14.94 6.49 2.53
N ASP A 218 -15.76 5.46 2.22
CA ASP A 218 -15.32 4.31 1.42
C ASP A 218 -14.84 4.75 0.03
N ASN A 219 -15.48 5.77 -0.57
CA ASN A 219 -15.01 6.39 -1.81
C ASN A 219 -13.59 6.96 -1.66
N HIS A 220 -13.34 7.70 -0.61
CA HIS A 220 -12.02 8.28 -0.35
C HIS A 220 -10.96 7.22 -0.04
N LYS A 221 -11.31 6.11 0.61
CA LYS A 221 -10.41 4.96 0.81
C LYS A 221 -10.02 4.33 -0.52
N ILE A 222 -10.96 4.16 -1.46
CA ILE A 222 -10.68 3.64 -2.82
C ILE A 222 -9.75 4.59 -3.58
N VAL A 223 -10.04 5.89 -3.57
CA VAL A 223 -9.19 6.91 -4.21
C VAL A 223 -7.78 6.88 -3.61
N HIS A 224 -7.66 6.81 -2.29
CA HIS A 224 -6.39 6.75 -1.58
C HIS A 224 -5.61 5.47 -1.92
N ASN A 225 -6.29 4.30 -1.94
CA ASN A 225 -5.70 3.03 -2.35
C ASN A 225 -5.10 3.11 -3.77
N PHE A 226 -5.86 3.64 -4.73
CA PHE A 226 -5.37 3.83 -6.09
C PHE A 226 -4.17 4.78 -6.17
N ILE A 227 -4.26 5.95 -5.55
CA ILE A 227 -3.15 6.93 -5.57
C ILE A 227 -1.90 6.31 -4.93
N HIS A 228 -2.04 5.69 -3.77
CA HIS A 228 -0.93 5.10 -3.05
C HIS A 228 -0.28 3.98 -3.84
N SER A 229 -1.05 2.97 -4.28
CA SER A 229 -0.51 1.77 -4.93
C SER A 229 -0.05 2.03 -6.36
N GLN A 230 -0.83 2.76 -7.16
CA GLN A 230 -0.61 2.85 -8.60
C GLN A 230 0.13 4.11 -9.05
N LEU A 231 -0.01 5.21 -8.31
CA LEU A 231 0.62 6.48 -8.67
C LEU A 231 1.84 6.79 -7.79
N ALA A 232 1.68 6.84 -6.47
CA ALA A 232 2.74 7.23 -5.54
C ALA A 232 3.84 6.16 -5.41
N ASN A 233 3.47 4.88 -5.38
CA ASN A 233 4.37 3.73 -5.42
C ASN A 233 4.67 3.25 -6.84
N GLU A 234 4.17 4.00 -7.85
CA GLU A 234 4.46 3.77 -9.26
C GLU A 234 4.06 2.37 -9.79
N GLY A 235 3.08 1.72 -9.15
CA GLY A 235 2.62 0.38 -9.53
C GLY A 235 2.19 0.31 -10.99
N TYR A 236 1.44 1.30 -11.49
CA TYR A 236 1.07 1.40 -12.90
C TYR A 236 2.28 1.53 -13.84
N LEU A 237 3.30 2.27 -13.42
CA LEU A 237 4.51 2.46 -14.22
C LEU A 237 5.31 1.18 -14.36
N TYR A 238 5.50 0.46 -13.26
CA TYR A 238 6.27 -0.79 -13.21
C TYR A 238 5.45 -2.04 -13.56
N GLY A 239 4.13 -1.93 -13.67
CA GLY A 239 3.25 -3.07 -13.86
C GLY A 239 3.17 -3.97 -12.63
N THR A 240 3.27 -3.40 -11.44
CA THR A 240 3.19 -4.10 -10.16
C THR A 240 1.88 -3.82 -9.47
N VAL A 241 1.30 -4.86 -8.89
CA VAL A 241 0.09 -4.78 -8.05
C VAL A 241 0.30 -5.65 -6.82
N SER A 242 -0.23 -5.22 -5.69
CA SER A 242 -0.21 -5.97 -4.45
C SER A 242 -1.56 -6.64 -4.21
N PHE A 243 -1.60 -7.93 -3.90
CA PHE A 243 -2.85 -8.61 -3.50
C PHE A 243 -3.48 -7.96 -2.28
N ARG A 244 -2.67 -7.47 -1.36
CA ARG A 244 -3.13 -6.73 -0.20
C ARG A 244 -3.98 -5.52 -0.58
N ASP A 245 -3.49 -4.72 -1.55
CA ASP A 245 -4.19 -3.52 -2.01
C ASP A 245 -5.39 -3.86 -2.90
N LEU A 246 -5.29 -4.94 -3.70
CA LEU A 246 -6.40 -5.44 -4.50
C LEU A 246 -7.54 -5.98 -3.62
N TYR A 247 -7.20 -6.66 -2.52
CA TYR A 247 -8.19 -7.20 -1.60
C TYR A 247 -8.89 -6.09 -0.80
N ASP A 248 -8.15 -5.07 -0.33
CA ASP A 248 -8.75 -3.87 0.25
C ASP A 248 -9.73 -3.21 -0.72
N LEU A 249 -9.34 -3.04 -1.99
CA LEU A 249 -10.21 -2.51 -3.05
C LEU A 249 -11.45 -3.37 -3.28
N TYR A 250 -11.28 -4.71 -3.32
CA TYR A 250 -12.37 -5.67 -3.49
C TYR A 250 -13.41 -5.55 -2.37
N LEU A 251 -12.99 -5.50 -1.11
CA LEU A 251 -13.90 -5.34 0.01
C LEU A 251 -14.61 -3.96 -0.01
N LEU A 252 -13.87 -2.89 -0.31
CA LEU A 252 -14.44 -1.55 -0.43
C LEU A 252 -15.45 -1.45 -1.58
N SER A 253 -15.22 -2.16 -2.69
CA SER A 253 -16.15 -2.18 -3.83
C SER A 253 -17.52 -2.78 -3.50
N LYS A 254 -17.60 -3.60 -2.44
CA LYS A 254 -18.88 -4.12 -1.94
C LYS A 254 -19.66 -3.11 -1.09
N ARG A 255 -19.01 -2.02 -0.65
CA ARG A 255 -19.61 -0.97 0.20
C ARG A 255 -20.01 0.28 -0.57
N THR A 256 -19.47 0.49 -1.77
CA THR A 256 -19.70 1.71 -2.53
C THR A 256 -19.63 1.47 -4.04
N ASP A 257 -20.27 2.36 -4.79
CA ASP A 257 -20.31 2.32 -6.26
C ASP A 257 -18.99 2.86 -6.84
N LEU A 258 -18.22 1.97 -7.47
CA LEU A 258 -16.96 2.31 -8.14
C LEU A 258 -17.13 3.33 -9.26
N SER A 259 -18.29 3.38 -9.94
CA SER A 259 -18.53 4.31 -11.04
C SER A 259 -18.50 5.75 -10.57
N ARG A 260 -19.17 6.03 -9.45
CA ARG A 260 -19.17 7.35 -8.81
C ARG A 260 -17.77 7.75 -8.33
N THR A 261 -17.04 6.78 -7.75
CA THR A 261 -15.66 7.03 -7.29
C THR A 261 -14.75 7.47 -8.44
N VAL A 262 -14.87 6.84 -9.63
CA VAL A 262 -14.02 7.17 -10.79
C VAL A 262 -14.30 8.57 -11.35
N GLU A 263 -15.50 9.09 -11.22
CA GLU A 263 -15.85 10.44 -11.72
C GLU A 263 -14.99 11.53 -11.09
N HIS A 264 -14.58 11.36 -9.84
CA HIS A 264 -13.76 12.31 -9.09
C HIS A 264 -12.24 12.14 -9.30
N ILE A 265 -11.80 11.10 -10.04
CA ILE A 265 -10.38 10.79 -10.25
C ILE A 265 -9.86 11.40 -11.55
N LYS A 266 -8.83 12.24 -11.50
CA LYS A 266 -8.22 12.81 -12.72
C LYS A 266 -7.56 11.79 -13.65
N SER A 267 -7.00 10.72 -13.11
CA SER A 267 -6.33 9.66 -13.88
C SER A 267 -7.31 8.56 -14.32
N LYS A 268 -8.49 8.92 -14.83
CA LYS A 268 -9.60 7.98 -15.15
C LYS A 268 -9.14 6.71 -15.88
N GLN A 269 -8.30 6.86 -16.91
CA GLN A 269 -7.85 5.72 -17.72
C GLN A 269 -6.97 4.72 -16.91
N LYS A 270 -6.14 5.22 -15.98
CA LYS A 270 -5.30 4.37 -15.14
C LYS A 270 -6.09 3.69 -14.04
N VAL A 271 -7.05 4.41 -13.42
CA VAL A 271 -7.91 3.82 -12.39
C VAL A 271 -8.82 2.75 -12.98
N VAL A 272 -9.40 2.98 -14.15
CA VAL A 272 -10.17 1.95 -14.86
C VAL A 272 -9.31 0.72 -15.18
N ALA A 273 -8.05 0.92 -15.59
CA ALA A 273 -7.11 -0.18 -15.81
C ALA A 273 -6.82 -0.97 -14.53
N TYR A 274 -6.62 -0.28 -13.42
CA TYR A 274 -6.37 -0.90 -12.12
C TYR A 274 -7.58 -1.70 -11.61
N PHE A 275 -8.76 -1.14 -11.71
CA PHE A 275 -10.00 -1.82 -11.34
C PHE A 275 -10.29 -3.02 -12.23
N ALA A 276 -10.11 -2.88 -13.56
CA ALA A 276 -10.23 -4.01 -14.48
C ALA A 276 -9.21 -5.13 -14.17
N PHE A 277 -8.01 -4.76 -13.72
CA PHE A 277 -7.02 -5.75 -13.28
C PHE A 277 -7.43 -6.44 -11.97
N ALA A 278 -7.95 -5.69 -11.00
CA ALA A 278 -8.50 -6.25 -9.76
C ALA A 278 -9.62 -7.25 -10.05
N ARG A 279 -10.53 -6.89 -10.96
CA ARG A 279 -11.59 -7.76 -11.44
C ARG A 279 -11.06 -9.05 -12.09
N LEU A 280 -10.13 -8.94 -13.04
CA LEU A 280 -9.51 -10.10 -13.66
C LEU A 280 -8.90 -11.06 -12.63
N THR A 281 -8.37 -10.50 -11.53
CA THR A 281 -7.65 -11.25 -10.51
C THR A 281 -8.57 -11.77 -9.40
N LEU A 282 -9.54 -10.99 -8.97
CA LEU A 282 -10.36 -11.24 -7.78
C LEU A 282 -11.88 -11.34 -8.06
N GLY A 283 -12.30 -11.34 -9.33
CA GLY A 283 -13.72 -11.48 -9.66
C GLY A 283 -14.59 -10.30 -9.25
N LEU A 284 -14.11 -9.05 -9.35
CA LEU A 284 -14.96 -7.87 -9.20
C LEU A 284 -16.03 -7.81 -10.29
N ASP A 285 -17.22 -7.27 -9.97
CA ASP A 285 -18.40 -7.22 -10.84
C ASP A 285 -18.14 -6.61 -12.24
N ASP A 286 -18.85 -7.16 -13.24
CA ASP A 286 -18.66 -6.92 -14.67
C ASP A 286 -19.25 -5.61 -15.18
N THR A 287 -20.13 -4.98 -14.44
CA THR A 287 -21.00 -3.89 -14.95
C THR A 287 -20.24 -2.61 -15.33
N PHE A 288 -19.01 -2.48 -14.89
CA PHE A 288 -18.30 -1.19 -14.91
C PHE A 288 -17.19 -1.06 -15.99
N TYR A 289 -16.73 -2.14 -16.68
CA TYR A 289 -15.46 -2.06 -17.43
C TYR A 289 -15.57 -2.34 -18.93
N PRO A 290 -15.12 -1.40 -19.79
CA PRO A 290 -14.88 -1.71 -21.18
C PRO A 290 -13.65 -2.62 -21.30
N HIS A 291 -13.84 -3.86 -21.74
CA HIS A 291 -12.81 -4.88 -22.00
C HIS A 291 -11.69 -4.44 -22.97
N ARG A 292 -11.74 -3.23 -23.53
CA ARG A 292 -10.84 -2.70 -24.57
C ARG A 292 -10.00 -1.49 -24.13
N ASN A 293 -9.85 -1.22 -22.82
CA ASN A 293 -9.03 -0.10 -22.37
C ASN A 293 -7.54 -0.35 -22.68
N PHE A 294 -6.91 0.56 -23.41
CA PHE A 294 -5.49 0.50 -23.76
C PHE A 294 -4.60 0.41 -22.49
N ASN A 295 -4.89 1.19 -21.46
CA ASN A 295 -4.15 1.19 -20.20
C ASN A 295 -4.25 -0.14 -19.47
N PHE A 296 -5.38 -0.84 -19.53
CA PHE A 296 -5.53 -2.19 -18.99
C PHE A 296 -4.63 -3.19 -19.71
N ARG A 297 -4.57 -3.15 -21.06
CA ARG A 297 -3.66 -4.00 -21.83
C ARG A 297 -2.21 -3.74 -21.51
N VAL A 298 -1.83 -2.46 -21.31
CA VAL A 298 -0.48 -2.07 -20.94
C VAL A 298 -0.14 -2.59 -19.53
N LEU A 299 -1.03 -2.43 -18.57
CA LEU A 299 -0.82 -2.90 -17.19
C LEU A 299 -0.69 -4.42 -17.14
N THR A 300 -1.62 -5.16 -17.76
CA THR A 300 -1.61 -6.63 -17.80
C THR A 300 -0.39 -7.18 -18.52
N LYS A 301 0.05 -6.55 -19.63
CA LYS A 301 1.26 -6.96 -20.35
C LYS A 301 2.51 -6.75 -19.51
N LYS A 302 2.67 -5.58 -18.88
CA LYS A 302 3.79 -5.31 -17.97
C LYS A 302 3.82 -6.31 -16.81
N HIS A 303 2.68 -6.53 -16.17
CA HIS A 303 2.54 -7.49 -15.07
C HIS A 303 2.92 -8.90 -15.52
N SER A 304 2.41 -9.35 -16.68
CA SER A 304 2.74 -10.66 -17.24
C SER A 304 4.25 -10.82 -17.51
N LEU A 305 4.89 -9.80 -18.08
CA LEU A 305 6.35 -9.81 -18.33
C LEU A 305 7.15 -9.90 -17.03
N ASN A 306 6.73 -9.17 -15.99
CA ASN A 306 7.38 -9.22 -14.67
C ASN A 306 7.37 -10.64 -14.06
N HIS A 307 6.29 -11.40 -14.29
CA HIS A 307 6.17 -12.78 -13.81
C HIS A 307 6.85 -13.83 -14.69
N GLN A 308 7.10 -13.52 -15.97
CA GLN A 308 7.78 -14.44 -16.89
C GLN A 308 9.29 -14.51 -16.64
N SER A 309 9.92 -13.40 -16.27
CA SER A 309 11.36 -13.35 -16.10
C SER A 309 11.79 -12.29 -15.09
N ARG A 310 12.49 -12.74 -14.04
CA ARG A 310 13.13 -11.84 -13.07
C ARG A 310 14.14 -10.90 -13.75
N PHE A 311 14.82 -11.37 -14.77
CA PHE A 311 15.75 -10.55 -15.56
C PHE A 311 15.00 -9.39 -16.26
N PHE A 312 13.88 -9.67 -16.94
CA PHE A 312 13.07 -8.61 -17.57
C PHE A 312 12.55 -7.59 -16.57
N TYR A 313 12.06 -8.06 -15.42
CA TYR A 313 11.60 -7.17 -14.35
C TYR A 313 12.71 -6.24 -13.88
N THR A 314 13.89 -6.80 -13.56
CA THR A 314 15.03 -6.01 -13.07
C THR A 314 15.55 -5.05 -14.15
N ALA A 315 15.72 -5.51 -15.38
CA ALA A 315 16.17 -4.67 -16.48
C ALA A 315 15.19 -3.51 -16.80
N PHE A 316 13.90 -3.82 -16.84
CA PHE A 316 12.85 -2.82 -17.09
C PHE A 316 12.80 -1.78 -15.96
N ARG A 317 12.82 -2.23 -14.71
CA ARG A 317 12.86 -1.35 -13.53
C ARG A 317 14.10 -0.47 -13.52
N SER A 318 15.27 -1.05 -13.83
CA SER A 318 16.54 -0.31 -13.92
C SER A 318 16.50 0.71 -15.04
N ALA A 319 15.99 0.37 -16.23
CA ALA A 319 15.86 1.29 -17.35
C ALA A 319 14.97 2.49 -17.03
N ILE A 320 13.81 2.25 -16.40
CA ILE A 320 12.92 3.34 -15.96
C ILE A 320 13.60 4.21 -14.90
N PHE A 321 14.25 3.60 -13.91
CA PHE A 321 14.95 4.33 -12.86
C PHE A 321 16.05 5.23 -13.44
N ILE A 322 16.90 4.68 -14.32
CA ILE A 322 17.96 5.42 -15.00
C ILE A 322 17.39 6.56 -15.85
N SER A 323 16.32 6.27 -16.62
CA SER A 323 15.65 7.29 -17.43
C SER A 323 15.11 8.44 -16.58
N LYS A 324 14.44 8.15 -15.48
CA LYS A 324 13.95 9.17 -14.55
C LYS A 324 15.08 9.98 -13.93
N ARG A 325 16.19 9.33 -13.58
CA ARG A 325 17.35 9.99 -13.00
C ARG A 325 18.03 10.91 -14.00
N ILE A 326 18.18 10.45 -15.26
CA ILE A 326 18.77 11.25 -16.33
C ILE A 326 17.86 12.42 -16.70
N PHE A 327 16.62 12.14 -17.10
CA PHE A 327 15.73 13.19 -17.62
C PHE A 327 15.12 14.04 -16.50
N GLY A 328 14.59 13.47 -15.45
CA GLY A 328 13.98 14.18 -14.32
C GLY A 328 15.01 14.82 -13.37
N GLY A 329 16.19 14.22 -13.24
CA GLY A 329 17.26 14.72 -12.41
C GLY A 329 18.22 15.61 -13.16
N TYR A 330 19.10 15.01 -13.97
CA TYR A 330 20.24 15.74 -14.56
C TYR A 330 19.84 16.70 -15.68
N VAL A 331 19.02 16.22 -16.65
CA VAL A 331 18.59 17.06 -17.78
C VAL A 331 17.77 18.24 -17.29
N PHE A 332 16.80 18.00 -16.41
CA PHE A 332 15.96 19.04 -15.84
C PHE A 332 16.78 20.07 -15.03
N GLN A 333 17.71 19.61 -14.18
CA GLN A 333 18.59 20.52 -13.42
C GLN A 333 19.52 21.30 -14.34
N PHE A 334 20.04 20.68 -15.40
CA PHE A 334 20.85 21.35 -16.41
C PHE A 334 20.04 22.44 -17.13
N LEU A 335 18.83 22.10 -17.63
CA LEU A 335 17.98 23.09 -18.30
C LEU A 335 17.59 24.24 -17.34
N LYS A 336 17.24 23.92 -16.08
CA LYS A 336 16.96 24.95 -15.08
C LYS A 336 18.18 25.83 -14.78
N SER A 337 19.39 25.30 -14.88
CA SER A 337 20.61 26.06 -14.68
C SER A 337 20.86 27.12 -15.76
N LEU A 338 20.28 26.99 -16.96
CA LEU A 338 20.42 27.97 -18.03
C LEU A 338 19.83 29.34 -17.64
N TYR A 339 18.77 29.36 -16.86
CA TYR A 339 18.07 30.57 -16.43
C TYR A 339 18.08 30.84 -14.91
N SER A 340 18.54 29.88 -14.07
CA SER A 340 18.63 30.05 -12.61
C SER A 340 20.07 30.09 -12.11
N LYS A 341 20.50 31.28 -11.62
CA LYS A 341 21.82 31.47 -11.00
C LYS A 341 22.02 30.61 -9.76
N GLU A 342 20.95 30.40 -8.98
CA GLU A 342 20.94 29.55 -7.78
C GLU A 342 21.20 28.10 -8.16
N MET A 343 20.55 27.59 -9.20
CA MET A 343 20.74 26.22 -9.69
C MET A 343 22.17 25.99 -10.18
N ARG A 344 22.75 26.97 -10.93
CA ARG A 344 24.16 26.92 -11.35
C ARG A 344 25.12 26.81 -10.15
N ARG A 345 24.93 27.64 -9.13
CA ARG A 345 25.71 27.57 -7.87
C ARG A 345 25.58 26.23 -7.16
N SER A 346 24.38 25.70 -7.11
CA SER A 346 24.10 24.38 -6.50
C SER A 346 24.84 23.27 -7.24
N ILE A 347 24.77 23.23 -8.57
CA ILE A 347 25.47 22.24 -9.39
C ILE A 347 27.00 22.34 -9.17
N VAL A 348 27.56 23.54 -9.24
CA VAL A 348 29.01 23.75 -9.03
C VAL A 348 29.45 23.32 -7.64
N ARG A 349 28.65 23.60 -6.59
CA ARG A 349 28.92 23.17 -5.22
C ARG A 349 28.94 21.62 -5.11
N ARG A 350 28.01 20.93 -5.75
CA ARG A 350 27.98 19.47 -5.77
C ARG A 350 29.18 18.87 -6.49
N LEU A 351 29.51 19.41 -7.68
CA LEU A 351 30.67 18.96 -8.48
C LEU A 351 32.00 19.15 -7.76
N ARG A 352 32.10 20.13 -6.85
CA ARG A 352 33.29 20.38 -6.04
C ARG A 352 33.34 19.57 -4.72
N ASN A 353 32.30 18.81 -4.39
CA ASN A 353 32.22 18.06 -3.13
C ASN A 353 32.58 16.58 -3.34
N PRO A 354 33.76 16.10 -2.86
CA PRO A 354 34.17 14.71 -3.00
C PRO A 354 33.19 13.73 -2.33
N ARG A 355 32.55 14.12 -1.20
CA ARG A 355 31.56 13.29 -0.51
C ARG A 355 30.35 13.04 -1.41
N TRP A 356 29.93 14.02 -2.20
CA TRP A 356 28.81 13.86 -3.12
C TRP A 356 29.04 12.73 -4.11
N TYR A 357 30.24 12.59 -4.66
CA TYR A 357 30.58 11.50 -5.61
C TYR A 357 30.53 10.14 -4.90
N LYS A 358 31.07 10.05 -3.67
CA LYS A 358 31.05 8.81 -2.88
C LYS A 358 29.61 8.35 -2.56
N ASP A 359 28.78 9.29 -2.10
CA ASP A 359 27.37 9.01 -1.78
C ASP A 359 26.57 8.64 -3.03
N HIS A 360 26.84 9.33 -4.13
CA HIS A 360 26.22 9.07 -5.42
C HIS A 360 26.59 7.69 -5.96
N PHE A 361 27.86 7.31 -5.89
CA PHE A 361 28.31 5.98 -6.28
C PHE A 361 27.73 4.88 -5.38
N ASN A 362 27.74 5.08 -4.07
CA ASN A 362 27.16 4.13 -3.11
C ASN A 362 25.66 3.94 -3.31
N PHE A 363 24.94 5.01 -3.66
CA PHE A 363 23.52 4.92 -3.99
C PHE A 363 23.28 4.00 -5.20
N TYR A 364 24.00 4.18 -6.31
CA TYR A 364 23.89 3.30 -7.48
C TYR A 364 24.33 1.88 -7.18
N LYS A 365 25.40 1.69 -6.43
CA LYS A 365 25.85 0.35 -6.03
C LYS A 365 24.76 -0.40 -5.27
N ARG A 366 24.11 0.23 -4.29
CA ARG A 366 22.99 -0.37 -3.55
C ARG A 366 21.79 -0.68 -4.43
N PHE A 367 21.50 0.19 -5.40
CA PHE A 367 20.37 -0.02 -6.32
C PHE A 367 20.55 -1.23 -7.23
N PHE A 368 21.77 -1.49 -7.70
CA PHE A 368 22.08 -2.62 -8.60
C PHE A 368 22.47 -3.91 -7.87
N SER A 369 22.67 -3.88 -6.54
CA SER A 369 23.01 -5.08 -5.74
C SER A 369 21.79 -5.75 -5.11
N ASN A 370 20.62 -5.11 -5.15
CA ASN A 370 19.31 -5.65 -4.76
C ASN A 370 18.47 -6.00 -6.02
#